data_515426f14eeb40d5d073cdc06b024c64
#
_entry.id   515426f14eeb40d5d073cdc06b024c64
#
_cell.length_a   1.000
_cell.length_b   1.000
_cell.length_c   1.000
_cell.angle_alpha   90.00
_cell.angle_beta   90.00
_cell.angle_gamma   90.00
#
_symmetry.space_group_name_H-M   'P 1'
#
loop_
_entity.id
_entity.type
_entity.pdbx_description
1 polymer ?
#
loop_
_entity_poly.entity_id
_entity_poly.type
_entity_poly.pdbx_seq_one_letter_code
_entity_poly.pdbx_strand_id
1 'polypeptide(L)'
;MRLIPSIDLRGGKCVRLLRGDFAQETRYDLEPHELLTRYRSLGADWLHIVDLDGARDGQLANRAVILSLASQRAVNLQVGGGLRSLAVVDDLLRNGVDRAVIGSAAIEQPNEVATWLERYGAERICLAFDVRIENDGVPRVRTRGWTQATSMTLWQALEPYIPRGLRHVLCTDVDRDGALEGPSLQLYQEAMVRYPQIAWQASGGVRDAADLTALAALGM
;
A
#
# COMPACT_ATOMS: atom_id res chain seq x y z
N MET A 1 -8.92 9.86 11.52
CA MET A 1 -8.16 9.55 10.28
C MET A 1 -6.66 9.74 10.52
N ARG A 2 -5.81 8.89 9.93
CA ARG A 2 -4.35 9.05 9.92
C ARG A 2 -3.90 9.29 8.48
N LEU A 3 -3.09 10.33 8.27
CA LEU A 3 -2.46 10.57 6.97
C LEU A 3 -1.11 9.85 6.93
N ILE A 4 -0.92 8.99 5.94
CA ILE A 4 0.33 8.24 5.72
C ILE A 4 0.92 8.72 4.38
N PRO A 5 1.91 9.62 4.39
CA PRO A 5 2.60 10.02 3.17
C PRO A 5 3.26 8.82 2.49
N SER A 6 3.40 8.86 1.17
CA SER A 6 4.04 7.79 0.38
C SER A 6 5.30 8.30 -0.32
N ILE A 7 6.31 7.43 -0.40
CA ILE A 7 7.50 7.59 -1.22
C ILE A 7 7.63 6.38 -2.13
N ASP A 8 7.61 6.60 -3.44
CA ASP A 8 7.92 5.58 -4.42
C ASP A 8 9.43 5.62 -4.71
N LEU A 9 10.10 4.46 -4.59
CA LEU A 9 11.54 4.30 -4.85
C LEU A 9 11.79 3.56 -6.16
N ARG A 10 12.66 4.12 -6.99
CA ARG A 10 13.20 3.48 -8.18
C ARG A 10 14.67 3.81 -8.34
N GLY A 11 15.54 2.80 -8.40
CA GLY A 11 17.00 3.01 -8.46
C GLY A 11 17.56 3.85 -7.31
N GLY A 12 16.98 3.73 -6.12
CA GLY A 12 17.37 4.48 -4.92
C GLY A 12 16.85 5.91 -4.86
N LYS A 13 16.08 6.37 -5.84
CA LYS A 13 15.57 7.75 -5.96
C LYS A 13 14.06 7.81 -5.75
N CYS A 14 13.57 8.99 -5.34
CA CYS A 14 12.17 9.27 -5.22
C CYS A 14 11.56 9.57 -6.58
N VAL A 15 10.51 8.85 -6.93
CA VAL A 15 9.82 9.00 -8.22
C VAL A 15 8.30 9.03 -8.04
N ARG A 16 7.58 9.35 -9.10
CA ARG A 16 6.14 9.14 -9.23
C ARG A 16 5.86 8.57 -10.61
N LEU A 17 5.05 7.53 -10.67
CA LEU A 17 4.52 7.00 -11.92
C LEU A 17 3.10 7.52 -12.15
N LEU A 18 2.77 7.89 -13.38
CA LEU A 18 1.40 8.20 -13.75
C LEU A 18 0.65 6.88 -14.01
N ARG A 19 -0.39 6.60 -13.22
CA ARG A 19 -1.20 5.37 -13.33
C ARG A 19 -0.37 4.09 -13.34
N GLY A 20 0.74 4.06 -12.58
CA GLY A 20 1.64 2.90 -12.52
C GLY A 20 2.48 2.64 -13.77
N ASP A 21 2.46 3.53 -14.78
CA ASP A 21 3.20 3.37 -16.03
C ASP A 21 4.68 3.74 -15.84
N PHE A 22 5.56 2.75 -15.94
CA PHE A 22 7.01 2.91 -15.83
C PHE A 22 7.63 3.78 -16.95
N ALA A 23 6.93 3.98 -18.06
CA ALA A 23 7.36 4.87 -19.13
C ALA A 23 7.03 6.35 -18.83
N GLN A 24 6.13 6.60 -17.88
CA GLN A 24 5.69 7.94 -17.47
C GLN A 24 6.17 8.26 -16.05
N GLU A 25 7.49 8.27 -15.87
CA GLU A 25 8.15 8.55 -14.61
C GLU A 25 8.47 10.03 -14.45
N THR A 26 8.11 10.59 -13.30
CA THR A 26 8.61 11.86 -12.80
C THR A 26 9.62 11.59 -11.70
N ARG A 27 10.83 12.10 -11.80
CA ARG A 27 11.87 12.06 -10.75
C ARG A 27 11.84 13.33 -9.94
N TYR A 28 12.05 13.17 -8.64
CA TYR A 28 12.19 14.29 -7.72
C TYR A 28 13.64 14.45 -7.32
N ASP A 29 14.10 15.70 -7.22
CA ASP A 29 15.48 16.03 -6.81
C ASP A 29 15.73 15.83 -5.30
N LEU A 30 14.68 15.50 -4.54
CA LEU A 30 14.76 15.24 -3.10
C LEU A 30 15.18 13.80 -2.82
N GLU A 31 16.16 13.64 -1.93
CA GLU A 31 16.57 12.32 -1.45
C GLU A 31 15.54 11.73 -0.48
N PRO A 32 15.41 10.39 -0.42
CA PRO A 32 14.45 9.73 0.47
C PRO A 32 14.56 10.15 1.95
N HIS A 33 15.77 10.38 2.44
CA HIS A 33 16.03 10.84 3.81
C HIS A 33 15.56 12.27 4.07
N GLU A 34 15.66 13.13 3.08
CA GLU A 34 15.15 14.51 3.16
C GLU A 34 13.64 14.53 3.21
N LEU A 35 12.97 13.71 2.38
CA LEU A 35 11.52 13.56 2.41
C LEU A 35 11.01 12.98 3.73
N LEU A 36 11.68 11.95 4.29
CA LEU A 36 11.36 11.42 5.61
C LEU A 36 11.40 12.53 6.67
N THR A 37 12.49 13.31 6.70
CA THR A 37 12.68 14.40 7.65
C THR A 37 11.60 15.46 7.48
N ARG A 38 11.27 15.82 6.25
CA ARG A 38 10.23 16.80 5.93
C ARG A 38 8.85 16.32 6.37
N TYR A 39 8.46 15.06 6.06
CA TYR A 39 7.16 14.54 6.49
C TYR A 39 7.05 14.45 8.00
N ARG A 40 8.11 14.02 8.69
CA ARG A 40 8.17 14.03 10.15
C ARG A 40 7.96 15.44 10.72
N SER A 41 8.64 16.45 10.17
CA SER A 41 8.51 17.85 10.63
C SER A 41 7.10 18.42 10.43
N LEU A 42 6.35 17.86 9.47
CA LEU A 42 4.94 18.16 9.21
C LEU A 42 3.96 17.33 10.07
N GLY A 43 4.47 16.50 10.98
CA GLY A 43 3.67 15.75 11.94
C GLY A 43 3.29 14.32 11.49
N ALA A 44 3.87 13.80 10.41
CA ALA A 44 3.64 12.41 10.03
C ALA A 44 4.26 11.46 11.07
N ASP A 45 3.48 10.49 11.55
CA ASP A 45 3.90 9.40 12.45
C ASP A 45 4.13 8.07 11.71
N TRP A 46 3.69 7.99 10.47
CA TRP A 46 3.89 6.88 9.53
C TRP A 46 4.36 7.37 8.17
N LEU A 47 5.12 6.52 7.48
CA LEU A 47 5.50 6.70 6.07
C LEU A 47 5.30 5.38 5.32
N HIS A 48 4.67 5.45 4.16
CA HIS A 48 4.58 4.32 3.23
C HIS A 48 5.71 4.40 2.19
N ILE A 49 6.42 3.29 2.01
CA ILE A 49 7.48 3.18 1.00
C ILE A 49 7.10 2.08 0.01
N VAL A 50 7.15 2.40 -1.27
CA VAL A 50 6.96 1.44 -2.35
C VAL A 50 8.28 1.22 -3.09
N ASP A 51 8.82 0.00 -3.04
CA ASP A 51 9.92 -0.42 -3.91
C ASP A 51 9.36 -0.78 -5.29
N LEU A 52 9.38 0.18 -6.23
CA LEU A 52 8.86 -0.01 -7.58
C LEU A 52 9.70 -1.02 -8.40
N ASP A 53 11.02 -1.03 -8.21
CA ASP A 53 11.88 -2.04 -8.84
C ASP A 53 11.53 -3.43 -8.28
N GLY A 54 11.32 -3.54 -6.98
CA GLY A 54 10.86 -4.76 -6.34
C GLY A 54 9.50 -5.21 -6.82
N ALA A 55 8.57 -4.28 -7.00
CA ALA A 55 7.23 -4.59 -7.54
C ALA A 55 7.30 -5.20 -8.94
N ARG A 56 8.18 -4.65 -9.80
CA ARG A 56 8.41 -5.13 -11.16
C ARG A 56 9.15 -6.48 -11.17
N ASP A 57 10.30 -6.56 -10.50
CA ASP A 57 11.26 -7.65 -10.66
C ASP A 57 11.08 -8.77 -9.61
N GLY A 58 10.29 -8.53 -8.57
CA GLY A 58 10.00 -9.50 -7.50
C GLY A 58 11.11 -9.66 -6.46
N GLN A 59 12.08 -8.75 -6.46
CA GLN A 59 13.18 -8.72 -5.51
C GLN A 59 13.28 -7.32 -4.91
N LEU A 60 13.51 -7.22 -3.61
CA LEU A 60 13.63 -5.93 -2.91
C LEU A 60 14.91 -5.19 -3.33
N ALA A 61 14.82 -4.46 -4.44
CA ALA A 61 15.98 -3.81 -5.08
C ALA A 61 16.48 -2.60 -4.28
N ASN A 62 15.57 -1.85 -3.65
CA ASN A 62 15.90 -0.65 -2.86
C ASN A 62 16.12 -0.95 -1.37
N ARG A 63 16.40 -2.23 -1.01
CA ARG A 63 16.56 -2.71 0.37
C ARG A 63 17.51 -1.82 1.20
N ALA A 64 18.67 -1.46 0.68
CA ALA A 64 19.66 -0.67 1.42
C ALA A 64 19.11 0.70 1.84
N VAL A 65 18.39 1.39 0.95
CA VAL A 65 17.75 2.68 1.23
C VAL A 65 16.64 2.50 2.26
N ILE A 66 15.79 1.49 2.09
CA ILE A 66 14.68 1.20 3.00
C ILE A 66 15.19 0.95 4.42
N LEU A 67 16.21 0.10 4.59
CA LEU A 67 16.77 -0.20 5.91
C LEU A 67 17.50 1.00 6.52
N SER A 68 18.14 1.83 5.68
CA SER A 68 18.73 3.10 6.15
C SER A 68 17.65 4.06 6.69
N LEU A 69 16.50 4.16 6.03
CA LEU A 69 15.36 4.94 6.55
C LEU A 69 14.80 4.34 7.84
N ALA A 70 14.62 3.02 7.89
CA ALA A 70 14.12 2.32 9.07
C ALA A 70 15.01 2.49 10.29
N SER A 71 16.34 2.52 10.09
CA SER A 71 17.32 2.69 11.19
C SER A 71 17.22 4.02 11.91
N GLN A 72 16.70 5.06 11.26
CA GLN A 72 16.53 6.38 11.88
C GLN A 72 15.43 6.42 12.97
N ARG A 73 14.50 5.47 12.95
CA ARG A 73 13.35 5.45 13.89
C ARG A 73 12.62 6.80 14.01
N ALA A 74 12.61 7.57 12.93
CA ALA A 74 12.05 8.90 12.89
C ALA A 74 10.52 8.87 12.85
N VAL A 75 9.96 7.92 12.12
CA VAL A 75 8.54 7.59 11.97
C VAL A 75 8.39 6.09 11.85
N ASN A 76 7.18 5.56 12.00
CA ASN A 76 6.92 4.17 11.68
C ASN A 76 6.91 3.97 10.16
N LEU A 77 7.51 2.89 9.69
CA LEU A 77 7.57 2.58 8.26
C LEU A 77 6.67 1.41 7.90
N GLN A 78 5.83 1.59 6.87
CA GLN A 78 5.23 0.47 6.16
C GLN A 78 5.84 0.39 4.75
N VAL A 79 6.20 -0.82 4.32
CA VAL A 79 6.95 -1.05 3.09
C VAL A 79 6.26 -2.07 2.22
N GLY A 80 6.05 -1.73 0.94
CA GLY A 80 5.53 -2.61 -0.10
C GLY A 80 6.45 -2.64 -1.33
N GLY A 81 6.08 -3.47 -2.31
CA GLY A 81 6.85 -3.67 -3.54
C GLY A 81 7.78 -4.89 -3.46
N GLY A 82 7.46 -5.94 -4.22
CA GLY A 82 8.30 -7.13 -4.33
C GLY A 82 8.29 -8.11 -3.15
N LEU A 83 7.39 -7.96 -2.18
CA LEU A 83 7.29 -8.84 -1.01
C LEU A 83 6.58 -10.15 -1.38
N ARG A 84 7.31 -11.08 -2.00
CA ARG A 84 6.75 -12.33 -2.54
C ARG A 84 7.16 -13.58 -1.75
N SER A 85 7.93 -13.45 -0.68
CA SER A 85 8.34 -14.58 0.15
C SER A 85 8.43 -14.21 1.62
N LEU A 86 8.23 -15.20 2.48
CA LEU A 86 8.39 -15.06 3.94
C LEU A 86 9.78 -14.52 4.33
N ALA A 87 10.82 -14.95 3.61
CA ALA A 87 12.20 -14.53 3.91
C ALA A 87 12.39 -13.02 3.73
N VAL A 88 11.80 -12.42 2.68
CA VAL A 88 11.85 -10.97 2.43
C VAL A 88 11.07 -10.21 3.49
N VAL A 89 9.88 -10.70 3.85
CA VAL A 89 9.05 -10.10 4.92
C VAL A 89 9.80 -10.16 6.27
N ASP A 90 10.38 -11.33 6.62
CA ASP A 90 11.13 -11.54 7.87
C ASP A 90 12.35 -10.60 7.93
N ASP A 91 13.07 -10.46 6.84
CA ASP A 91 14.22 -9.56 6.74
C ASP A 91 13.84 -8.10 7.03
N LEU A 92 12.81 -7.57 6.37
CA LEU A 92 12.35 -6.20 6.59
C LEU A 92 11.90 -5.98 8.04
N LEU A 93 11.04 -6.88 8.55
CA LEU A 93 10.47 -6.73 9.88
C LEU A 93 11.53 -6.86 10.99
N ARG A 94 12.57 -7.68 10.82
CA ARG A 94 13.69 -7.78 11.76
C ARG A 94 14.64 -6.59 11.72
N ASN A 95 14.73 -5.93 10.57
CA ASN A 95 15.62 -4.79 10.39
C ASN A 95 14.93 -3.43 10.56
N GLY A 96 13.75 -3.42 11.21
CA GLY A 96 13.19 -2.20 11.73
C GLY A 96 12.05 -1.59 10.93
N VAL A 97 11.57 -2.27 9.87
CA VAL A 97 10.30 -1.93 9.25
C VAL A 97 9.17 -2.33 10.19
N ASP A 98 8.19 -1.46 10.38
CA ASP A 98 7.10 -1.68 11.35
C ASP A 98 5.97 -2.52 10.74
N ARG A 99 5.71 -2.38 9.43
CA ARG A 99 4.64 -3.13 8.73
C ARG A 99 5.06 -3.50 7.32
N ALA A 100 4.88 -4.77 6.94
CA ALA A 100 5.02 -5.25 5.58
C ALA A 100 3.69 -5.13 4.83
N VAL A 101 3.74 -4.55 3.61
CA VAL A 101 2.56 -4.36 2.75
C VAL A 101 2.62 -5.38 1.62
N ILE A 102 1.71 -6.34 1.65
CA ILE A 102 1.68 -7.51 0.77
C ILE A 102 0.61 -7.31 -0.30
N GLY A 103 1.02 -7.15 -1.55
CA GLY A 103 0.12 -7.00 -2.70
C GLY A 103 -0.12 -8.32 -3.43
N SER A 104 0.49 -8.51 -4.60
CA SER A 104 0.23 -9.66 -5.51
C SER A 104 0.31 -11.02 -4.82
N ALA A 105 1.22 -11.22 -3.87
CA ALA A 105 1.33 -12.48 -3.13
C ALA A 105 0.05 -12.82 -2.36
N ALA A 106 -0.69 -11.81 -1.87
CA ALA A 106 -1.97 -12.04 -1.19
C ALA A 106 -3.04 -12.64 -2.13
N ILE A 107 -2.91 -12.45 -3.43
CA ILE A 107 -3.81 -13.04 -4.42
C ILE A 107 -3.26 -14.38 -4.96
N GLU A 108 -1.95 -14.42 -5.23
CA GLU A 108 -1.31 -15.57 -5.86
C GLU A 108 -1.07 -16.74 -4.87
N GLN A 109 -0.86 -16.43 -3.58
CA GLN A 109 -0.47 -17.38 -2.53
C GLN A 109 -1.26 -17.16 -1.22
N PRO A 110 -2.62 -17.15 -1.26
CA PRO A 110 -3.42 -16.70 -0.11
C PRO A 110 -3.19 -17.52 1.16
N ASN A 111 -3.02 -18.83 1.03
CA ASN A 111 -2.78 -19.70 2.20
C ASN A 111 -1.42 -19.42 2.86
N GLU A 112 -0.39 -19.15 2.07
CA GLU A 112 0.93 -18.84 2.58
C GLU A 112 0.93 -17.46 3.28
N VAL A 113 0.39 -16.42 2.62
CA VAL A 113 0.30 -15.09 3.20
C VAL A 113 -0.56 -15.08 4.48
N ALA A 114 -1.58 -15.91 4.56
CA ALA A 114 -2.36 -16.08 5.76
C ALA A 114 -1.51 -16.61 6.94
N THR A 115 -0.55 -17.50 6.69
CA THR A 115 0.40 -17.93 7.73
C THR A 115 1.37 -16.82 8.15
N TRP A 116 1.72 -15.91 7.24
CA TRP A 116 2.52 -14.72 7.59
C TRP A 116 1.74 -13.79 8.52
N LEU A 117 0.45 -13.58 8.25
CA LEU A 117 -0.42 -12.79 9.12
C LEU A 117 -0.49 -13.39 10.53
N GLU A 118 -0.66 -14.71 10.66
CA GLU A 118 -0.66 -15.40 11.96
C GLU A 118 0.70 -15.28 12.67
N ARG A 119 1.79 -15.40 11.93
CA ARG A 119 3.16 -15.36 12.48
C ARG A 119 3.56 -13.99 13.01
N TYR A 120 3.27 -12.93 12.26
CA TYR A 120 3.73 -11.57 12.61
C TYR A 120 2.67 -10.73 13.31
N GLY A 121 1.41 -11.17 13.25
CA GLY A 121 0.27 -10.48 13.84
C GLY A 121 -0.31 -9.37 12.97
N ALA A 122 -1.54 -9.00 13.29
CA ALA A 122 -2.38 -8.10 12.51
C ALA A 122 -1.81 -6.68 12.35
N GLU A 123 -0.97 -6.22 13.30
CA GLU A 123 -0.38 -4.88 13.26
C GLU A 123 0.82 -4.78 12.30
N ARG A 124 1.49 -5.89 12.04
CA ARG A 124 2.73 -5.91 11.25
C ARG A 124 2.53 -6.33 9.79
N ILE A 125 1.32 -6.76 9.42
CA ILE A 125 0.95 -7.10 8.04
C ILE A 125 -0.18 -6.19 7.59
N CYS A 126 -0.01 -5.60 6.42
CA CYS A 126 -1.06 -4.92 5.66
C CYS A 126 -1.22 -5.64 4.33
N LEU A 127 -2.44 -5.95 3.92
CA LEU A 127 -2.68 -6.43 2.57
C LEU A 127 -3.00 -5.27 1.65
N ALA A 128 -2.42 -5.27 0.46
CA ALA A 128 -2.67 -4.24 -0.56
C ALA A 128 -3.47 -4.85 -1.72
N PHE A 129 -4.61 -4.25 -2.00
CA PHE A 129 -5.45 -4.64 -3.13
C PHE A 129 -5.66 -3.44 -4.06
N ASP A 130 -5.15 -3.57 -5.27
CA ASP A 130 -5.39 -2.64 -6.34
C ASP A 130 -6.66 -3.08 -7.06
N VAL A 131 -7.67 -2.22 -7.13
CA VAL A 131 -8.98 -2.57 -7.68
C VAL A 131 -9.38 -1.62 -8.80
N ARG A 132 -10.15 -2.17 -9.74
CA ARG A 132 -10.93 -1.38 -10.69
C ARG A 132 -12.40 -1.58 -10.41
N ILE A 133 -13.15 -0.48 -10.38
CA ILE A 133 -14.61 -0.54 -10.27
C ILE A 133 -15.16 -0.72 -11.68
N GLU A 134 -15.74 -1.89 -11.95
CA GLU A 134 -16.29 -2.22 -13.25
C GLU A 134 -17.66 -1.56 -13.46
N ASN A 135 -18.22 -1.66 -14.67
CA ASN A 135 -19.50 -1.05 -15.03
C ASN A 135 -20.70 -1.52 -14.16
N ASP A 136 -20.59 -2.68 -13.54
CA ASP A 136 -21.55 -3.22 -12.58
C ASP A 136 -21.37 -2.68 -11.14
N GLY A 137 -20.43 -1.77 -10.93
CA GLY A 137 -20.11 -1.19 -9.64
C GLY A 137 -19.25 -2.08 -8.73
N VAL A 138 -18.82 -3.26 -9.21
CA VAL A 138 -18.09 -4.23 -8.40
C VAL A 138 -16.58 -3.97 -8.47
N PRO A 139 -15.89 -3.80 -7.30
CA PRO A 139 -14.44 -3.65 -7.27
C PRO A 139 -13.76 -5.01 -7.53
N ARG A 140 -13.08 -5.14 -8.67
CA ARG A 140 -12.31 -6.33 -9.04
C ARG A 140 -10.82 -6.08 -8.93
N VAL A 141 -10.13 -7.07 -8.36
CA VAL A 141 -8.70 -6.98 -8.09
C VAL A 141 -7.89 -7.00 -9.38
N ARG A 142 -6.87 -6.15 -9.44
CA ARG A 142 -5.82 -6.12 -10.46
C ARG A 142 -4.52 -6.65 -9.86
N THR A 143 -3.73 -7.34 -10.65
CA THR A 143 -2.43 -7.89 -10.24
C THR A 143 -1.32 -7.50 -11.21
N ARG A 144 -0.07 -7.78 -10.84
CA ARG A 144 1.12 -7.53 -11.67
C ARG A 144 1.25 -6.10 -12.18
N GLY A 145 1.20 -5.14 -11.25
CA GLY A 145 1.27 -3.73 -11.64
C GLY A 145 0.09 -3.30 -12.51
N TRP A 146 -1.11 -3.81 -12.20
CA TRP A 146 -2.41 -3.51 -12.82
C TRP A 146 -2.61 -4.04 -14.24
N THR A 147 -1.62 -4.74 -14.79
CA THR A 147 -1.67 -5.25 -16.17
C THR A 147 -2.56 -6.47 -16.34
N GLN A 148 -2.82 -7.20 -15.25
CA GLN A 148 -3.64 -8.40 -15.28
C GLN A 148 -4.99 -8.18 -14.57
N ALA A 149 -6.08 -8.27 -15.35
CA ALA A 149 -7.43 -8.31 -14.81
C ALA A 149 -7.72 -9.69 -14.18
N THR A 150 -8.44 -9.67 -13.07
CA THR A 150 -8.99 -10.89 -12.47
C THR A 150 -10.50 -10.79 -12.39
N SER A 151 -11.21 -11.94 -12.32
CA SER A 151 -12.64 -11.97 -11.99
C SER A 151 -12.91 -11.85 -10.49
N MET A 152 -11.86 -11.92 -9.67
CA MET A 152 -11.95 -11.90 -8.21
C MET A 152 -12.35 -10.50 -7.72
N THR A 153 -13.39 -10.43 -6.92
CA THR A 153 -13.80 -9.20 -6.26
C THR A 153 -12.89 -8.90 -5.07
N LEU A 154 -12.81 -7.64 -4.65
CA LEU A 154 -12.13 -7.24 -3.41
C LEU A 154 -12.63 -8.07 -2.22
N TRP A 155 -13.92 -8.32 -2.16
CA TRP A 155 -14.55 -9.05 -1.06
C TRP A 155 -14.09 -10.49 -1.00
N GLN A 156 -14.04 -11.18 -2.15
CA GLN A 156 -13.51 -12.55 -2.26
C GLN A 156 -12.01 -12.62 -1.91
N ALA A 157 -11.24 -11.62 -2.30
CA ALA A 157 -9.81 -11.55 -1.97
C ALA A 157 -9.54 -11.45 -0.47
N LEU A 158 -10.47 -10.88 0.30
CA LEU A 158 -10.36 -10.73 1.76
C LEU A 158 -10.76 -11.98 2.54
N GLU A 159 -11.64 -12.83 1.98
CA GLU A 159 -12.22 -14.00 2.69
C GLU A 159 -11.20 -14.89 3.40
N PRO A 160 -10.03 -15.24 2.82
CA PRO A 160 -9.06 -16.10 3.49
C PRO A 160 -8.43 -15.49 4.75
N TYR A 161 -8.47 -14.16 4.87
CA TYR A 161 -7.73 -13.40 5.88
C TYR A 161 -8.58 -12.92 7.05
N ILE A 162 -9.88 -12.73 6.83
CA ILE A 162 -10.82 -12.26 7.88
C ILE A 162 -10.80 -13.17 9.11
N PRO A 163 -10.95 -14.50 8.99
CA PRO A 163 -10.92 -15.39 10.16
C PRO A 163 -9.53 -15.47 10.83
N ARG A 164 -8.49 -14.96 10.16
CA ARG A 164 -7.11 -14.91 10.66
C ARG A 164 -6.76 -13.57 11.34
N GLY A 165 -7.76 -12.71 11.54
CA GLY A 165 -7.62 -11.44 12.25
C GLY A 165 -6.98 -10.33 11.42
N LEU A 166 -7.14 -10.32 10.08
CA LEU A 166 -6.70 -9.22 9.23
C LEU A 166 -7.22 -7.88 9.75
N ARG A 167 -6.31 -6.92 9.91
CA ARG A 167 -6.65 -5.60 10.44
C ARG A 167 -6.34 -4.44 9.48
N HIS A 168 -5.27 -4.51 8.71
CA HIS A 168 -4.85 -3.41 7.84
C HIS A 168 -4.99 -3.80 6.37
N VAL A 169 -5.72 -2.98 5.62
CA VAL A 169 -5.87 -3.11 4.17
C VAL A 169 -5.63 -1.77 3.50
N LEU A 170 -4.66 -1.73 2.60
CA LEU A 170 -4.44 -0.65 1.64
C LEU A 170 -5.26 -1.00 0.38
N CYS A 171 -6.18 -0.13 0.00
CA CYS A 171 -6.99 -0.32 -1.18
C CYS A 171 -6.81 0.85 -2.15
N THR A 172 -6.33 0.55 -3.37
CA THR A 172 -6.10 1.56 -4.41
C THR A 172 -7.15 1.41 -5.51
N ASP A 173 -7.89 2.48 -5.80
CA ASP A 173 -8.66 2.58 -7.04
C ASP A 173 -7.71 2.96 -8.18
N VAL A 174 -7.39 1.98 -9.06
CA VAL A 174 -6.34 2.14 -10.08
C VAL A 174 -6.70 3.16 -11.17
N ASP A 175 -7.99 3.39 -11.43
CA ASP A 175 -8.42 4.39 -12.42
C ASP A 175 -8.26 5.82 -11.89
N ARG A 176 -8.22 5.98 -10.57
CA ARG A 176 -8.03 7.28 -9.90
C ARG A 176 -6.59 7.56 -9.50
N ASP A 177 -5.73 6.52 -9.40
CA ASP A 177 -4.36 6.75 -8.97
C ASP A 177 -3.57 7.61 -9.96
N GLY A 178 -2.99 8.70 -9.44
CA GLY A 178 -2.30 9.70 -10.23
C GLY A 178 -3.21 10.63 -11.07
N ALA A 179 -4.52 10.37 -11.13
CA ALA A 179 -5.45 11.17 -11.95
C ALA A 179 -5.87 12.49 -11.28
N LEU A 180 -5.71 12.63 -9.96
CA LEU A 180 -6.17 13.79 -9.18
C LEU A 180 -7.66 14.10 -9.39
N GLU A 181 -8.51 13.06 -9.41
CA GLU A 181 -9.96 13.17 -9.64
C GLU A 181 -10.80 13.00 -8.36
N GLY A 182 -10.15 12.91 -7.22
CA GLY A 182 -10.75 12.62 -5.92
C GLY A 182 -10.79 11.13 -5.60
N PRO A 183 -10.81 10.74 -4.31
CA PRO A 183 -10.84 9.36 -3.88
C PRO A 183 -12.18 8.68 -4.17
N SER A 184 -12.18 7.36 -4.20
CA SER A 184 -13.36 6.54 -4.45
C SER A 184 -14.21 6.39 -3.17
N LEU A 185 -14.88 7.47 -2.73
CA LEU A 185 -15.61 7.52 -1.46
C LEU A 185 -16.63 6.39 -1.30
N GLN A 186 -17.36 6.04 -2.37
CA GLN A 186 -18.35 4.97 -2.33
C GLN A 186 -17.72 3.62 -2.06
N LEU A 187 -16.55 3.33 -2.65
CA LEU A 187 -15.78 2.10 -2.40
C LEU A 187 -15.44 1.98 -0.92
N TYR A 188 -14.89 3.05 -0.32
CA TYR A 188 -14.47 3.01 1.09
C TYR A 188 -15.65 2.96 2.05
N GLN A 189 -16.75 3.65 1.74
CA GLN A 189 -17.99 3.54 2.51
C GLN A 189 -18.51 2.10 2.53
N GLU A 190 -18.59 1.44 1.37
CA GLU A 190 -18.99 0.03 1.28
C GLU A 190 -18.03 -0.88 2.04
N ALA A 191 -16.71 -0.68 1.86
CA ALA A 191 -15.67 -1.46 2.51
C ALA A 191 -15.77 -1.41 4.05
N MET A 192 -15.98 -0.22 4.61
CA MET A 192 -16.11 -0.01 6.05
C MET A 192 -17.41 -0.61 6.61
N VAL A 193 -18.50 -0.58 5.85
CA VAL A 193 -19.76 -1.23 6.26
C VAL A 193 -19.62 -2.75 6.25
N ARG A 194 -18.97 -3.33 5.23
CA ARG A 194 -18.79 -4.78 5.11
C ARG A 194 -17.80 -5.34 6.13
N TYR A 195 -16.73 -4.61 6.42
CA TYR A 195 -15.62 -5.04 7.27
C TYR A 195 -15.20 -3.93 8.24
N PRO A 196 -16.05 -3.62 9.25
CA PRO A 196 -15.79 -2.54 10.19
C PRO A 196 -14.58 -2.79 11.12
N GLN A 197 -14.11 -4.04 11.21
CA GLN A 197 -12.91 -4.41 11.96
C GLN A 197 -11.62 -4.06 11.24
N ILE A 198 -11.66 -3.76 9.93
CA ILE A 198 -10.48 -3.42 9.14
C ILE A 198 -10.18 -1.93 9.22
N ALA A 199 -8.94 -1.60 9.50
CA ALA A 199 -8.39 -0.26 9.33
C ALA A 199 -8.01 -0.07 7.85
N TRP A 200 -8.94 0.51 7.10
CA TRP A 200 -8.77 0.76 5.67
C TRP A 200 -7.83 1.93 5.43
N GLN A 201 -6.93 1.78 4.46
CA GLN A 201 -6.07 2.85 3.94
C GLN A 201 -6.53 3.16 2.51
N ALA A 202 -7.11 4.35 2.33
CA ALA A 202 -7.53 4.83 1.03
C ALA A 202 -6.33 5.28 0.19
N SER A 203 -6.27 4.84 -1.06
CA SER A 203 -5.23 5.19 -2.03
C SER A 203 -5.83 5.46 -3.40
N GLY A 204 -5.19 6.37 -4.15
CA GLY A 204 -5.64 6.80 -5.46
C GLY A 204 -6.57 8.03 -5.42
N GLY A 205 -6.28 8.99 -6.28
CA GLY A 205 -7.15 10.11 -6.60
C GLY A 205 -7.11 11.34 -5.70
N VAL A 206 -6.54 11.27 -4.51
CA VAL A 206 -6.51 12.41 -3.57
C VAL A 206 -5.83 13.63 -4.21
N ARG A 207 -6.50 14.78 -4.22
CA ARG A 207 -6.07 16.06 -4.83
C ARG A 207 -5.63 17.07 -3.80
N ASP A 208 -6.43 17.22 -2.75
CA ASP A 208 -6.32 18.33 -1.81
C ASP A 208 -6.90 17.98 -0.42
N ALA A 209 -6.89 18.96 0.47
CA ALA A 209 -7.39 18.80 1.84
C ALA A 209 -8.91 18.53 1.91
N ALA A 210 -9.70 18.93 0.92
CA ALA A 210 -11.14 18.67 0.91
C ALA A 210 -11.41 17.18 0.73
N ASP A 211 -10.62 16.49 -0.10
CA ASP A 211 -10.72 15.03 -0.26
C ASP A 211 -10.37 14.29 1.05
N LEU A 212 -9.34 14.77 1.77
CA LEU A 212 -8.99 14.23 3.08
C LEU A 212 -10.11 14.43 4.10
N THR A 213 -10.76 15.62 4.08
CA THR A 213 -11.93 15.90 4.92
C THR A 213 -13.10 14.98 4.60
N ALA A 214 -13.34 14.71 3.31
CA ALA A 214 -14.40 13.80 2.88
C ALA A 214 -14.13 12.35 3.35
N LEU A 215 -12.88 11.86 3.22
CA LEU A 215 -12.49 10.56 3.76
C LEU A 215 -12.62 10.49 5.29
N ALA A 216 -12.23 11.53 6.01
CA ALA A 216 -12.38 11.60 7.46
C ALA A 216 -13.86 11.58 7.88
N ALA A 217 -14.75 12.23 7.12
CA ALA A 217 -16.19 12.24 7.39
C ALA A 217 -16.83 10.85 7.23
N LEU A 218 -16.22 9.95 6.44
CA LEU A 218 -16.63 8.54 6.37
C LEU A 218 -16.23 7.73 7.61
N GLY A 219 -15.33 8.25 8.47
CA GLY A 219 -14.81 7.55 9.65
C GLY A 219 -13.48 6.83 9.43
N MET A 220 -12.77 7.09 8.33
CA MET A 220 -11.46 6.52 8.03
C MET A 220 -10.35 7.04 8.96
#